data_25e2b104c3e5f0a86c3f76ba3c7852f3
#
_entry.id   25e2b104c3e5f0a86c3f76ba3c7852f3
#
_cell.length_a   1.000
_cell.length_b   1.000
_cell.length_c   1.000
_cell.angle_alpha   90.00
_cell.angle_beta   90.00
_cell.angle_gamma   90.00
#
_symmetry.space_group_name_H-M   'P 1'
#
loop_
_entity.id
_entity.type
_entity.pdbx_description
1 polymer ?
#
loop_
_entity_poly.entity_id
_entity_poly.type
_entity_poly.pdbx_seq_one_letter_code
_entity_poly.pdbx_strand_id
1 'polypeptide(L)'
;DHVEQAGSYTAADHIRFDFTHFAALTADELQQVEMLVNEAILAGDRVITEEMSIEDAKKKGAMALFGEKYGSTVRVVQAGDSIELCGGTHLDNTAKAGMFKIISEASVAAGVRRVEALTGKGVLRFLSERQRLIMDTAAALKTSPNELLGRVEQTMSDLREMSKKIEKLNGKLASMQMVDLLNVSRDIKGVNVIATKLEDATPDVLRTMGDDIKAKAPNMVAVLSSVNGEKISLLCVCGAEAVKKGAHAGKIIKEVAKIVGGGGGGRPDSATAGGKDPSKLEEALEAVNNIVDAQL
;
A
#
# COMPACT_ATOMS: atom_id res chain seq x y z
N ASP A 1 -1.82 38.62 -6.06
CA ASP A 1 -2.88 39.63 -5.94
C ASP A 1 -4.20 39.08 -5.36
N HIS A 2 -4.39 37.75 -5.30
CA HIS A 2 -5.65 37.11 -4.81
C HIS A 2 -5.50 36.42 -3.46
N VAL A 3 -4.30 36.35 -2.91
CA VAL A 3 -4.03 35.69 -1.63
C VAL A 3 -4.28 36.67 -0.50
N GLU A 4 -5.26 36.33 0.34
CA GLU A 4 -5.64 37.10 1.51
C GLU A 4 -5.74 36.19 2.74
N GLN A 5 -5.47 36.72 3.91
CA GLN A 5 -5.64 35.98 5.16
C GLN A 5 -7.14 35.73 5.41
N ALA A 6 -7.52 34.45 5.58
CA ALA A 6 -8.87 34.03 5.95
C ALA A 6 -8.99 33.69 7.45
N GLY A 7 -7.88 33.42 8.12
CA GLY A 7 -7.82 33.14 9.55
C GLY A 7 -6.42 32.78 10.01
N SER A 8 -6.20 32.87 11.32
CA SER A 8 -4.93 32.45 11.91
C SER A 8 -5.14 31.94 13.34
N TYR A 9 -4.21 31.10 13.78
CA TYR A 9 -4.11 30.66 15.17
C TYR A 9 -2.63 30.50 15.52
N THR A 10 -2.25 31.04 16.66
CA THR A 10 -0.87 30.99 17.15
C THR A 10 -0.84 30.41 18.57
N ALA A 11 -0.02 29.40 18.77
CA ALA A 11 0.33 28.81 20.06
C ALA A 11 1.83 28.97 20.31
N ALA A 12 2.33 28.45 21.43
CA ALA A 12 3.73 28.60 21.82
C ALA A 12 4.75 28.01 20.80
N ASP A 13 4.38 26.96 20.10
CA ASP A 13 5.24 26.25 19.16
C ASP A 13 4.52 25.79 17.86
N HIS A 14 3.26 26.20 17.70
CA HIS A 14 2.42 25.82 16.57
C HIS A 14 1.69 27.04 16.02
N ILE A 15 1.67 27.14 14.68
CA ILE A 15 0.98 28.17 13.94
C ILE A 15 0.05 27.50 12.92
N ARG A 16 -1.15 28.07 12.78
CA ARG A 16 -2.07 27.78 11.69
C ARG A 16 -2.39 29.06 10.97
N PHE A 17 -2.31 29.02 9.65
CA PHE A 17 -2.61 30.16 8.80
C PHE A 17 -3.52 29.74 7.64
N ASP A 18 -4.69 30.34 7.57
CA ASP A 18 -5.70 30.11 6.55
C ASP A 18 -5.67 31.28 5.54
N PHE A 19 -5.64 30.98 4.26
CA PHE A 19 -5.56 32.00 3.21
C PHE A 19 -6.36 31.60 1.98
N THR A 20 -6.79 32.61 1.21
CA THR A 20 -7.55 32.38 -0.02
C THR A 20 -6.61 31.94 -1.15
N HIS A 21 -6.86 30.74 -1.67
CA HIS A 21 -6.18 30.24 -2.86
C HIS A 21 -6.96 29.07 -3.48
N PHE A 22 -6.94 28.96 -4.79
CA PHE A 22 -7.78 28.00 -5.53
C PHE A 22 -7.15 26.62 -5.74
N ALA A 23 -5.83 26.47 -5.60
CA ALA A 23 -5.10 25.23 -5.81
C ALA A 23 -4.26 24.83 -4.60
N ALA A 24 -3.87 23.56 -4.51
CA ALA A 24 -2.87 23.08 -3.56
C ALA A 24 -1.52 23.69 -3.91
N LEU A 25 -0.75 24.07 -2.89
CA LEU A 25 0.63 24.50 -3.10
C LEU A 25 1.50 23.29 -3.44
N THR A 26 2.42 23.48 -4.38
CA THR A 26 3.43 22.48 -4.70
C THR A 26 4.48 22.38 -3.59
N ALA A 27 5.23 21.28 -3.55
CA ALA A 27 6.32 21.11 -2.60
C ALA A 27 7.38 22.23 -2.71
N ASP A 28 7.66 22.68 -3.93
CA ASP A 28 8.64 23.74 -4.19
C ASP A 28 8.12 25.11 -3.69
N GLU A 29 6.83 25.41 -3.89
CA GLU A 29 6.23 26.65 -3.37
C GLU A 29 6.22 26.64 -1.82
N LEU A 30 5.86 25.51 -1.20
CA LEU A 30 5.92 25.39 0.26
C LEU A 30 7.35 25.58 0.79
N GLN A 31 8.34 25.02 0.11
CA GLN A 31 9.74 25.21 0.46
C GLN A 31 10.19 26.66 0.30
N GLN A 32 9.78 27.35 -0.76
CA GLN A 32 10.09 28.76 -0.97
C GLN A 32 9.48 29.64 0.12
N VAL A 33 8.21 29.43 0.46
CA VAL A 33 7.55 30.16 1.56
C VAL A 33 8.28 29.91 2.88
N GLU A 34 8.63 28.66 3.17
CA GLU A 34 9.38 28.30 4.39
C GLU A 34 10.75 29.00 4.45
N MET A 35 11.46 29.08 3.32
CA MET A 35 12.75 29.79 3.24
C MET A 35 12.58 31.29 3.48
N LEU A 36 11.63 31.95 2.82
CA LEU A 36 11.38 33.37 2.97
C LEU A 36 11.03 33.75 4.42
N VAL A 37 10.19 32.92 5.08
CA VAL A 37 9.84 33.15 6.48
C VAL A 37 11.08 33.00 7.39
N ASN A 38 11.91 31.96 7.16
CA ASN A 38 13.13 31.77 7.93
C ASN A 38 14.17 32.87 7.67
N GLU A 39 14.28 33.39 6.46
CA GLU A 39 15.14 34.54 6.15
C GLU A 39 14.71 35.78 6.93
N ALA A 40 13.41 36.09 6.98
CA ALA A 40 12.87 37.20 7.77
C ALA A 40 13.09 37.01 9.28
N ILE A 41 12.98 35.77 9.78
CA ILE A 41 13.29 35.44 11.19
C ILE A 41 14.78 35.67 11.47
N LEU A 42 15.67 35.17 10.59
CA LEU A 42 17.12 35.23 10.75
C LEU A 42 17.68 36.65 10.57
N ALA A 43 16.98 37.55 9.85
CA ALA A 43 17.32 38.94 9.77
C ALA A 43 17.40 39.62 11.15
N GLY A 44 16.64 39.11 12.12
CA GLY A 44 16.71 39.61 13.50
C GLY A 44 16.16 41.01 13.64
N ASP A 45 15.17 41.37 12.85
CA ASP A 45 14.60 42.71 12.83
C ASP A 45 13.92 43.05 14.16
N ARG A 46 14.09 44.31 14.59
CA ARG A 46 13.38 44.84 15.72
C ARG A 46 11.90 44.99 15.40
N VAL A 47 11.04 44.44 16.24
CA VAL A 47 9.60 44.64 16.15
C VAL A 47 9.21 45.93 16.81
N ILE A 48 8.63 46.84 16.07
CA ILE A 48 8.24 48.19 16.54
C ILE A 48 6.72 48.24 16.63
N THR A 49 6.23 48.76 17.76
CA THR A 49 4.79 48.94 17.98
C THR A 49 4.53 50.41 18.28
N GLU A 50 3.60 51.02 17.50
CA GLU A 50 3.23 52.41 17.59
C GLU A 50 1.71 52.56 17.59
N GLU A 51 1.19 53.56 18.31
CA GLU A 51 -0.21 53.95 18.22
C GLU A 51 -0.30 55.22 17.38
N MET A 52 -1.19 55.24 16.37
CA MET A 52 -1.35 56.38 15.47
C MET A 52 -2.79 56.45 14.94
N SER A 53 -3.10 57.52 14.18
CA SER A 53 -4.37 57.60 13.51
C SER A 53 -4.46 56.53 12.40
N ILE A 54 -5.68 56.08 12.09
CA ILE A 54 -5.89 55.13 10.96
C ILE A 54 -5.41 55.65 9.60
N GLU A 55 -5.47 57.00 9.43
CA GLU A 55 -5.01 57.66 8.24
C GLU A 55 -3.48 57.58 8.09
N ASP A 56 -2.75 57.78 9.19
CA ASP A 56 -1.28 57.71 9.19
C ASP A 56 -0.81 56.25 9.08
N ALA A 57 -1.51 55.31 9.68
CA ALA A 57 -1.25 53.88 9.49
C ALA A 57 -1.39 53.45 8.02
N LYS A 58 -2.44 53.91 7.34
CA LYS A 58 -2.60 53.67 5.88
C LYS A 58 -1.49 54.31 5.05
N LYS A 59 -1.07 55.53 5.38
CA LYS A 59 0.06 56.18 4.71
C LYS A 59 1.38 55.40 4.93
N LYS A 60 1.56 54.81 6.08
CA LYS A 60 2.70 53.95 6.42
C LYS A 60 2.67 52.60 5.69
N GLY A 61 1.55 52.25 5.01
CA GLY A 61 1.38 51.02 4.27
C GLY A 61 0.91 49.85 5.15
N ALA A 62 0.34 50.12 6.32
CA ALA A 62 -0.12 49.07 7.21
C ALA A 62 -1.27 48.27 6.60
N MET A 63 -1.12 46.96 6.58
CA MET A 63 -2.18 46.03 6.17
C MET A 63 -3.27 45.98 7.27
N ALA A 64 -4.52 46.11 6.86
CA ALA A 64 -5.68 46.00 7.74
C ALA A 64 -6.40 44.69 7.41
N LEU A 65 -6.68 43.87 8.41
CA LEU A 65 -7.48 42.65 8.21
C LEU A 65 -8.93 43.03 7.88
N PHE A 66 -9.53 42.29 6.95
CA PHE A 66 -10.87 42.57 6.43
C PHE A 66 -11.96 42.37 7.49
N GLY A 67 -12.88 43.32 7.58
CA GLY A 67 -14.09 43.23 8.38
C GLY A 67 -13.98 43.74 9.81
N GLU A 68 -12.81 44.15 10.27
CA GLU A 68 -12.68 44.81 11.58
C GLU A 68 -13.07 46.30 11.51
N LYS A 69 -13.87 46.75 12.45
CA LYS A 69 -14.19 48.19 12.63
C LYS A 69 -13.10 48.80 13.50
N TYR A 70 -12.16 49.46 12.85
CA TYR A 70 -11.10 50.17 13.53
C TYR A 70 -11.59 51.51 14.08
N GLY A 71 -11.12 51.84 15.28
CA GLY A 71 -11.32 53.17 15.89
C GLY A 71 -10.50 54.26 15.17
N SER A 72 -10.59 55.51 15.64
CA SER A 72 -9.78 56.62 15.12
C SER A 72 -8.28 56.44 15.42
N THR A 73 -7.94 55.70 16.49
CA THR A 73 -6.56 55.35 16.85
C THR A 73 -6.37 53.87 16.73
N VAL A 74 -5.30 53.44 16.10
CA VAL A 74 -4.96 52.04 15.83
C VAL A 74 -3.53 51.70 16.27
N ARG A 75 -3.32 50.46 16.63
CA ARG A 75 -2.00 49.94 16.97
C ARG A 75 -1.38 49.32 15.75
N VAL A 76 -0.22 49.84 15.33
CA VAL A 76 0.56 49.40 14.18
C VAL A 76 1.75 48.61 14.69
N VAL A 77 1.95 47.44 14.14
CA VAL A 77 3.11 46.58 14.41
C VAL A 77 3.93 46.45 13.14
N GLN A 78 5.21 46.76 13.24
CA GLN A 78 6.16 46.62 12.14
C GLN A 78 7.24 45.60 12.50
N ALA A 79 7.42 44.57 11.66
CA ALA A 79 8.46 43.56 11.74
C ALA A 79 9.19 43.47 10.37
N GLY A 80 10.36 44.09 10.28
CA GLY A 80 11.03 44.27 9.00
C GLY A 80 10.16 45.07 8.00
N ASP A 81 9.93 44.47 6.85
CA ASP A 81 9.09 45.06 5.79
C ASP A 81 7.58 44.84 6.00
N SER A 82 7.19 43.96 6.93
CA SER A 82 5.79 43.69 7.25
C SER A 82 5.26 44.75 8.22
N ILE A 83 4.17 45.41 7.85
CA ILE A 83 3.48 46.42 8.68
C ILE A 83 2.00 46.05 8.72
N GLU A 84 1.46 45.84 9.92
CA GLU A 84 0.05 45.44 10.08
C GLU A 84 -0.64 46.16 11.24
N LEU A 85 -1.96 46.24 11.17
CA LEU A 85 -2.80 46.61 12.30
C LEU A 85 -3.02 45.35 13.18
N CYS A 86 -2.45 45.36 14.38
CA CYS A 86 -2.57 44.21 15.27
C CYS A 86 -2.65 44.61 16.75
N GLY A 87 -3.71 44.14 17.41
CA GLY A 87 -3.92 44.34 18.86
C GLY A 87 -3.23 43.30 19.73
N GLY A 88 -2.66 42.23 19.14
CA GLY A 88 -2.03 41.14 19.87
C GLY A 88 -0.68 41.46 20.51
N THR A 89 -0.13 40.52 21.23
CA THR A 89 1.22 40.59 21.79
C THR A 89 2.24 40.08 20.78
N HIS A 90 3.36 40.78 20.66
CA HIS A 90 4.43 40.47 19.71
C HIS A 90 5.76 40.28 20.41
N LEU A 91 6.64 39.49 19.77
CA LEU A 91 8.06 39.50 20.13
C LEU A 91 8.67 40.87 19.80
N ASP A 92 9.73 41.24 20.47
CA ASP A 92 10.46 42.49 20.24
C ASP A 92 11.54 42.36 19.13
N ASN A 93 11.80 41.14 18.68
CA ASN A 93 12.76 40.84 17.63
C ASN A 93 12.35 39.55 16.89
N THR A 94 12.42 39.52 15.57
CA THR A 94 11.99 38.38 14.73
C THR A 94 12.79 37.12 15.02
N ALA A 95 14.09 37.21 15.33
CA ALA A 95 14.92 36.04 15.63
C ALA A 95 14.45 35.22 16.86
N LYS A 96 13.68 35.84 17.77
CA LYS A 96 13.13 35.17 18.95
C LYS A 96 12.04 34.14 18.59
N ALA A 97 11.46 34.19 17.36
CA ALA A 97 10.54 33.18 16.88
C ALA A 97 11.24 31.81 16.69
N GLY A 98 12.55 31.83 16.45
CA GLY A 98 13.33 30.65 16.11
C GLY A 98 12.99 30.08 14.73
N MET A 99 13.44 28.87 14.44
CA MET A 99 13.17 28.26 13.14
C MET A 99 11.67 28.04 12.94
N PHE A 100 11.26 28.20 11.67
CA PHE A 100 9.92 27.92 11.17
C PHE A 100 9.94 26.70 10.24
N LYS A 101 8.97 25.80 10.40
CA LYS A 101 8.84 24.61 9.55
C LYS A 101 7.37 24.34 9.23
N ILE A 102 7.03 24.32 7.97
CA ILE A 102 5.71 23.89 7.49
C ILE A 102 5.60 22.38 7.65
N ILE A 103 4.51 21.91 8.29
CA ILE A 103 4.24 20.47 8.52
C ILE A 103 3.09 19.94 7.69
N SER A 104 2.14 20.79 7.33
CA SER A 104 1.02 20.40 6.47
C SER A 104 0.46 21.59 5.68
N GLU A 105 -0.16 21.28 4.54
CA GLU A 105 -0.96 22.18 3.74
C GLU A 105 -2.20 21.41 3.26
N ALA A 106 -3.40 22.00 3.43
CA ALA A 106 -4.66 21.34 3.08
C ALA A 106 -5.75 22.33 2.71
N SER A 107 -6.77 21.88 1.98
CA SER A 107 -8.01 22.63 1.79
C SER A 107 -8.89 22.52 3.03
N VAL A 108 -9.45 23.64 3.49
CA VAL A 108 -10.38 23.67 4.63
C VAL A 108 -11.78 24.13 4.23
N ALA A 109 -11.88 24.87 3.11
CA ALA A 109 -13.13 25.28 2.50
C ALA A 109 -12.92 25.53 1.01
N ALA A 110 -13.98 25.76 0.25
CA ALA A 110 -13.88 26.14 -1.15
C ALA A 110 -13.09 27.46 -1.30
N GLY A 111 -11.97 27.40 -2.01
CA GLY A 111 -11.08 28.54 -2.22
C GLY A 111 -10.26 28.97 -0.99
N VAL A 112 -10.21 28.17 0.08
CA VAL A 112 -9.42 28.45 1.29
C VAL A 112 -8.45 27.31 1.58
N ARG A 113 -7.17 27.67 1.68
CA ARG A 113 -6.07 26.76 2.02
C ARG A 113 -5.60 27.05 3.45
N ARG A 114 -5.12 26.01 4.12
CA ARG A 114 -4.54 26.06 5.46
C ARG A 114 -3.12 25.54 5.42
N VAL A 115 -2.21 26.32 5.99
CA VAL A 115 -0.85 25.88 6.33
C VAL A 115 -0.77 25.72 7.84
N GLU A 116 -0.22 24.60 8.29
CA GLU A 116 0.19 24.38 9.67
C GLU A 116 1.71 24.35 9.76
N ALA A 117 2.27 25.04 10.73
CA ALA A 117 3.70 25.14 10.89
C ALA A 117 4.10 25.10 12.37
N LEU A 118 5.34 24.71 12.60
CA LEU A 118 5.99 24.72 13.90
C LEU A 118 7.00 25.86 13.97
N THR A 119 7.26 26.35 15.18
CA THR A 119 8.31 27.33 15.45
C THR A 119 9.18 26.91 16.64
N GLY A 120 10.37 27.49 16.73
CA GLY A 120 11.26 27.36 17.89
C GLY A 120 11.52 25.92 18.31
N LYS A 121 11.21 25.62 19.58
CA LYS A 121 11.44 24.26 20.13
C LYS A 121 10.59 23.18 19.49
N GLY A 122 9.43 23.52 18.91
CA GLY A 122 8.59 22.59 18.15
C GLY A 122 9.32 22.03 16.94
N VAL A 123 10.04 22.90 16.22
CA VAL A 123 10.86 22.48 15.06
C VAL A 123 12.00 21.57 15.48
N LEU A 124 12.70 21.89 16.59
CA LEU A 124 13.81 21.06 17.08
C LEU A 124 13.34 19.65 17.45
N ARG A 125 12.19 19.53 18.13
CA ARG A 125 11.59 18.22 18.44
C ARG A 125 11.24 17.46 17.15
N PHE A 126 10.56 18.10 16.23
CA PHE A 126 10.18 17.51 14.95
C PHE A 126 11.37 16.98 14.16
N LEU A 127 12.44 17.77 14.03
CA LEU A 127 13.66 17.35 13.33
C LEU A 127 14.36 16.19 14.05
N SER A 128 14.45 16.22 15.38
CA SER A 128 15.03 15.14 16.16
C SER A 128 14.27 13.81 15.99
N GLU A 129 12.94 13.87 15.99
CA GLU A 129 12.10 12.70 15.76
C GLU A 129 12.27 12.13 14.34
N ARG A 130 12.33 12.99 13.33
CA ARG A 130 12.57 12.57 11.94
C ARG A 130 13.96 11.99 11.76
N GLN A 131 14.98 12.61 12.35
CA GLN A 131 16.34 12.07 12.32
C GLN A 131 16.40 10.70 12.98
N ARG A 132 15.77 10.54 14.15
CA ARG A 132 15.72 9.25 14.85
C ARG A 132 15.04 8.18 13.99
N LEU A 133 13.90 8.49 13.38
CA LEU A 133 13.20 7.57 12.50
C LEU A 133 14.08 7.08 11.33
N ILE A 134 14.84 8.00 10.72
CA ILE A 134 15.79 7.66 9.64
C ILE A 134 16.89 6.74 10.17
N MET A 135 17.48 7.06 11.33
CA MET A 135 18.55 6.26 11.94
C MET A 135 18.06 4.85 12.30
N ASP A 136 16.89 4.76 12.96
CA ASP A 136 16.30 3.48 13.35
C ASP A 136 15.95 2.62 12.13
N THR A 137 15.42 3.24 11.07
CA THR A 137 15.12 2.54 9.80
C THR A 137 16.39 2.04 9.11
N ALA A 138 17.44 2.87 9.06
CA ALA A 138 18.72 2.47 8.50
C ALA A 138 19.36 1.32 9.31
N ALA A 139 19.30 1.38 10.63
CA ALA A 139 19.76 0.31 11.51
C ALA A 139 19.00 -1.01 11.28
N ALA A 140 17.67 -0.95 11.16
CA ALA A 140 16.84 -2.13 10.87
C ALA A 140 17.20 -2.80 9.54
N LEU A 141 17.57 -2.00 8.53
CA LEU A 141 18.05 -2.47 7.21
C LEU A 141 19.56 -2.73 7.16
N LYS A 142 20.28 -2.58 8.28
CA LYS A 142 21.73 -2.75 8.40
C LYS A 142 22.51 -1.94 7.35
N THR A 143 22.17 -0.66 7.25
CA THR A 143 22.80 0.28 6.30
C THR A 143 23.01 1.65 6.96
N SER A 144 23.68 2.56 6.25
CA SER A 144 23.79 3.96 6.67
C SER A 144 22.57 4.78 6.22
N PRO A 145 22.25 5.91 6.91
CA PRO A 145 21.18 6.81 6.48
C PRO A 145 21.29 7.28 5.04
N ASN A 146 22.50 7.53 4.56
CA ASN A 146 22.73 8.02 3.19
C ASN A 146 22.49 6.95 2.12
N GLU A 147 22.60 5.67 2.48
CA GLU A 147 22.41 4.53 1.59
C GLU A 147 21.02 3.90 1.73
N LEU A 148 20.16 4.48 2.58
CA LEU A 148 18.87 3.90 2.96
C LEU A 148 17.99 3.60 1.74
N LEU A 149 17.85 4.57 0.82
CA LEU A 149 17.03 4.41 -0.38
C LEU A 149 17.51 3.24 -1.25
N GLY A 150 18.80 3.20 -1.55
CA GLY A 150 19.41 2.12 -2.34
C GLY A 150 19.26 0.75 -1.67
N ARG A 151 19.36 0.69 -0.32
CA ARG A 151 19.13 -0.54 0.43
C ARG A 151 17.69 -1.04 0.37
N VAL A 152 16.72 -0.12 0.42
CA VAL A 152 15.29 -0.44 0.25
C VAL A 152 15.04 -1.00 -1.15
N GLU A 153 15.53 -0.32 -2.20
CA GLU A 153 15.38 -0.76 -3.60
C GLU A 153 16.00 -2.16 -3.82
N GLN A 154 17.20 -2.39 -3.29
CA GLN A 154 17.85 -3.69 -3.35
C GLN A 154 17.04 -4.78 -2.64
N THR A 155 16.54 -4.50 -1.42
CA THR A 155 15.75 -5.46 -0.65
C THR A 155 14.46 -5.83 -1.40
N MET A 156 13.80 -4.86 -2.04
CA MET A 156 12.61 -5.11 -2.87
C MET A 156 12.92 -5.94 -4.11
N SER A 157 14.09 -5.74 -4.71
CA SER A 157 14.57 -6.56 -5.84
C SER A 157 14.85 -8.00 -5.41
N ASP A 158 15.56 -8.18 -4.29
CA ASP A 158 15.90 -9.50 -3.74
C ASP A 158 14.64 -10.30 -3.38
N LEU A 159 13.63 -9.64 -2.79
CA LEU A 159 12.34 -10.27 -2.49
C LEU A 159 11.64 -10.79 -3.75
N ARG A 160 11.66 -10.00 -4.85
CA ARG A 160 11.06 -10.42 -6.13
C ARG A 160 11.82 -11.61 -6.73
N GLU A 161 13.15 -11.61 -6.65
CA GLU A 161 13.97 -12.71 -7.13
C GLU A 161 13.74 -13.98 -6.31
N MET A 162 13.72 -13.85 -4.98
CA MET A 162 13.41 -14.96 -4.08
C MET A 162 12.03 -15.57 -4.35
N SER A 163 10.99 -14.76 -4.56
CA SER A 163 9.66 -15.25 -4.91
C SER A 163 9.68 -16.08 -6.19
N LYS A 164 10.34 -15.58 -7.26
CA LYS A 164 10.49 -16.33 -8.52
C LYS A 164 11.26 -17.63 -8.34
N LYS A 165 12.28 -17.63 -7.49
CA LYS A 165 13.08 -18.82 -7.21
C LYS A 165 12.29 -19.87 -6.45
N ILE A 166 11.47 -19.46 -5.48
CA ILE A 166 10.54 -20.33 -4.75
C ILE A 166 9.54 -20.96 -5.72
N GLU A 167 8.90 -20.18 -6.59
CA GLU A 167 7.99 -20.69 -7.60
C GLU A 167 8.66 -21.74 -8.52
N LYS A 168 9.87 -21.44 -8.96
CA LYS A 168 10.65 -22.38 -9.81
C LYS A 168 11.01 -23.67 -9.06
N LEU A 169 11.38 -23.56 -7.78
CA LEU A 169 11.71 -24.74 -6.97
C LEU A 169 10.47 -25.58 -6.68
N ASN A 170 9.34 -24.96 -6.38
CA ASN A 170 8.07 -25.66 -6.19
C ASN A 170 7.61 -26.35 -7.47
N GLY A 171 7.79 -25.72 -8.65
CA GLY A 171 7.53 -26.37 -9.92
C GLY A 171 8.43 -27.59 -10.19
N LYS A 172 9.71 -27.52 -9.82
CA LYS A 172 10.62 -28.67 -9.94
C LYS A 172 10.24 -29.82 -8.99
N LEU A 173 9.91 -29.50 -7.73
CA LEU A 173 9.44 -30.51 -6.77
C LEU A 173 8.18 -31.21 -7.26
N ALA A 174 7.21 -30.44 -7.76
CA ALA A 174 6.00 -30.99 -8.36
C ALA A 174 6.29 -31.93 -9.55
N SER A 175 7.25 -31.55 -10.41
CA SER A 175 7.67 -32.40 -11.55
C SER A 175 8.36 -33.70 -11.12
N MET A 176 9.13 -33.67 -10.03
CA MET A 176 9.77 -34.88 -9.48
C MET A 176 8.74 -35.83 -8.84
N GLN A 177 7.80 -35.28 -8.09
CA GLN A 177 6.69 -36.06 -7.52
C GLN A 177 5.81 -36.72 -8.59
N MET A 178 5.66 -36.06 -9.76
CA MET A 178 4.89 -36.62 -10.86
C MET A 178 5.46 -37.94 -11.40
N VAL A 179 6.77 -38.12 -11.44
CA VAL A 179 7.40 -39.38 -11.89
C VAL A 179 7.04 -40.53 -10.97
N ASP A 180 7.04 -40.29 -9.66
CA ASP A 180 6.67 -41.29 -8.66
C ASP A 180 5.15 -41.60 -8.73
N LEU A 181 4.32 -40.61 -8.98
CA LEU A 181 2.87 -40.76 -9.12
C LEU A 181 2.47 -41.61 -10.32
N LEU A 182 3.15 -41.46 -11.45
CA LEU A 182 2.87 -42.28 -12.66
C LEU A 182 3.10 -43.78 -12.40
N ASN A 183 3.99 -44.12 -11.47
CA ASN A 183 4.30 -45.49 -11.12
C ASN A 183 3.27 -46.12 -10.17
N VAL A 184 2.39 -45.33 -9.50
CA VAL A 184 1.39 -45.78 -8.51
C VAL A 184 -0.03 -45.77 -9.10
N SER A 185 -0.18 -45.63 -10.43
CA SER A 185 -1.49 -45.60 -11.07
C SER A 185 -2.23 -46.95 -10.96
N ARG A 186 -3.56 -46.90 -10.79
CA ARG A 186 -4.43 -48.06 -10.82
C ARG A 186 -5.11 -48.21 -12.14
N ASP A 187 -5.05 -49.39 -12.77
CA ASP A 187 -5.79 -49.66 -14.00
C ASP A 187 -7.28 -49.92 -13.70
N ILE A 188 -8.17 -49.19 -14.34
CA ILE A 188 -9.62 -49.33 -14.26
C ILE A 188 -10.15 -49.42 -15.70
N LYS A 189 -10.60 -50.59 -16.14
CA LYS A 189 -11.11 -50.85 -17.49
C LYS A 189 -10.16 -50.39 -18.60
N GLY A 190 -8.87 -50.55 -18.37
CA GLY A 190 -7.82 -50.12 -19.30
C GLY A 190 -7.53 -48.63 -19.32
N VAL A 191 -7.93 -47.89 -18.30
CA VAL A 191 -7.58 -46.48 -18.04
C VAL A 191 -6.79 -46.39 -16.72
N ASN A 192 -5.63 -45.76 -16.78
CA ASN A 192 -4.81 -45.52 -15.57
C ASN A 192 -5.39 -44.39 -14.74
N VAL A 193 -5.66 -44.59 -13.48
CA VAL A 193 -6.26 -43.63 -12.59
C VAL A 193 -5.30 -43.29 -11.46
N ILE A 194 -5.11 -41.98 -11.20
CA ILE A 194 -4.36 -41.45 -10.07
C ILE A 194 -5.23 -40.44 -9.32
N ALA A 195 -5.23 -40.55 -7.99
CA ALA A 195 -5.83 -39.56 -7.09
C ALA A 195 -4.82 -39.24 -5.99
N THR A 196 -4.39 -38.00 -5.87
CA THR A 196 -3.37 -37.64 -4.89
C THR A 196 -3.52 -36.23 -4.35
N LYS A 197 -3.03 -36.03 -3.13
CA LYS A 197 -2.83 -34.71 -2.50
C LYS A 197 -1.38 -34.29 -2.73
N LEU A 198 -1.20 -33.06 -3.14
CA LEU A 198 0.10 -32.40 -3.25
C LEU A 198 0.23 -31.37 -2.12
N GLU A 199 1.33 -31.40 -1.41
CA GLU A 199 1.59 -30.42 -0.37
C GLU A 199 2.09 -29.12 -0.99
N ASP A 200 1.64 -27.96 -0.44
CA ASP A 200 2.05 -26.61 -0.84
C ASP A 200 1.91 -26.26 -2.33
N ALA A 201 1.12 -27.03 -3.08
CA ALA A 201 0.89 -26.76 -4.49
C ALA A 201 -0.14 -25.64 -4.70
N THR A 202 0.23 -24.63 -5.49
CA THR A 202 -0.72 -23.60 -5.91
C THR A 202 -1.64 -24.13 -7.04
N PRO A 203 -2.81 -23.49 -7.27
CA PRO A 203 -3.69 -23.87 -8.38
C PRO A 203 -2.98 -23.88 -9.76
N ASP A 204 -2.00 -23.00 -9.97
CA ASP A 204 -1.24 -22.92 -11.20
C ASP A 204 -0.22 -24.07 -11.33
N VAL A 205 0.37 -24.49 -10.23
CA VAL A 205 1.22 -25.72 -10.18
C VAL A 205 0.39 -26.94 -10.52
N LEU A 206 -0.83 -27.08 -9.94
CA LEU A 206 -1.74 -28.19 -10.27
C LEU A 206 -2.06 -28.22 -11.76
N ARG A 207 -2.35 -27.04 -12.38
CA ARG A 207 -2.64 -26.95 -13.82
C ARG A 207 -1.45 -27.37 -14.66
N THR A 208 -0.25 -26.88 -14.36
CA THR A 208 0.98 -27.26 -15.08
C THR A 208 1.22 -28.75 -15.01
N MET A 209 1.07 -29.36 -13.82
CA MET A 209 1.17 -30.82 -13.67
C MET A 209 0.10 -31.58 -14.46
N GLY A 210 -1.14 -31.09 -14.42
CA GLY A 210 -2.23 -31.68 -15.20
C GLY A 210 -1.97 -31.67 -16.70
N ASP A 211 -1.44 -30.57 -17.24
CA ASP A 211 -1.08 -30.46 -18.65
C ASP A 211 0.08 -31.41 -19.03
N ASP A 212 1.07 -31.49 -18.16
CA ASP A 212 2.19 -32.44 -18.31
C ASP A 212 1.71 -33.92 -18.31
N ILE A 213 0.77 -34.27 -17.40
CA ILE A 213 0.18 -35.62 -17.33
C ILE A 213 -0.58 -35.94 -18.63
N LYS A 214 -1.41 -35.02 -19.12
CA LYS A 214 -2.14 -35.22 -20.39
C LYS A 214 -1.20 -35.45 -21.57
N ALA A 215 -0.07 -34.71 -21.60
CA ALA A 215 0.90 -34.83 -22.68
C ALA A 215 1.70 -36.15 -22.65
N LYS A 216 2.07 -36.63 -21.45
CA LYS A 216 2.93 -37.80 -21.27
C LYS A 216 2.17 -39.11 -21.10
N ALA A 217 0.92 -39.06 -20.65
CA ALA A 217 0.10 -40.24 -20.37
C ALA A 217 -1.32 -40.11 -20.97
N PRO A 218 -1.48 -40.31 -22.30
CA PRO A 218 -2.76 -40.09 -22.97
C PRO A 218 -3.90 -41.02 -22.49
N ASN A 219 -3.60 -42.14 -21.85
CA ASN A 219 -4.58 -43.09 -21.29
C ASN A 219 -4.76 -42.94 -19.76
N MET A 220 -4.63 -41.71 -19.25
CA MET A 220 -4.69 -41.46 -17.80
C MET A 220 -5.82 -40.52 -17.41
N VAL A 221 -6.40 -40.79 -16.24
CA VAL A 221 -7.23 -39.88 -15.45
C VAL A 221 -6.47 -39.53 -14.18
N ALA A 222 -6.20 -38.25 -13.96
CA ALA A 222 -5.55 -37.78 -12.75
C ALA A 222 -6.42 -36.78 -11.99
N VAL A 223 -6.63 -37.02 -10.71
CA VAL A 223 -7.24 -36.08 -9.77
C VAL A 223 -6.15 -35.59 -8.82
N LEU A 224 -5.79 -34.33 -8.96
CA LEU A 224 -4.79 -33.66 -8.13
C LEU A 224 -5.47 -32.71 -7.17
N SER A 225 -5.03 -32.68 -5.93
CA SER A 225 -5.55 -31.80 -4.90
C SER A 225 -4.46 -31.09 -4.14
N SER A 226 -4.76 -29.91 -3.62
CA SER A 226 -3.93 -29.20 -2.64
C SER A 226 -4.79 -28.51 -1.61
N VAL A 227 -4.22 -28.30 -0.41
CA VAL A 227 -4.89 -27.64 0.72
C VAL A 227 -4.06 -26.44 1.12
N ASN A 228 -4.68 -25.25 1.10
CA ASN A 228 -4.08 -24.01 1.59
C ASN A 228 -5.00 -23.42 2.68
N GLY A 229 -4.61 -23.60 3.94
CA GLY A 229 -5.46 -23.31 5.08
C GLY A 229 -6.74 -24.15 5.04
N GLU A 230 -7.91 -23.52 4.98
CA GLU A 230 -9.21 -24.21 4.89
C GLU A 230 -9.71 -24.41 3.45
N LYS A 231 -8.96 -23.92 2.46
CA LYS A 231 -9.36 -24.00 1.04
C LYS A 231 -8.72 -25.19 0.37
N ILE A 232 -9.55 -26.03 -0.25
CA ILE A 232 -9.12 -27.13 -1.13
C ILE A 232 -9.20 -26.69 -2.56
N SER A 233 -8.13 -26.91 -3.31
CA SER A 233 -8.09 -26.80 -4.77
C SER A 233 -8.04 -28.19 -5.38
N LEU A 234 -8.91 -28.47 -6.34
CA LEU A 234 -9.02 -29.75 -7.04
C LEU A 234 -8.84 -29.53 -8.53
N LEU A 235 -8.07 -30.38 -9.18
CA LEU A 235 -7.93 -30.47 -10.62
C LEU A 235 -8.16 -31.94 -11.06
N CYS A 236 -9.00 -32.15 -12.06
CA CYS A 236 -9.10 -33.41 -12.76
C CYS A 236 -8.67 -33.23 -14.21
N VAL A 237 -7.79 -34.09 -14.69
CA VAL A 237 -7.40 -34.14 -16.09
C VAL A 237 -7.60 -35.55 -16.64
N CYS A 238 -8.03 -35.63 -17.91
CA CYS A 238 -8.17 -36.86 -18.66
C CYS A 238 -7.35 -36.77 -19.96
N GLY A 239 -6.46 -37.70 -20.17
CA GLY A 239 -5.73 -37.83 -21.40
C GLY A 239 -6.66 -38.16 -22.59
N ALA A 240 -6.19 -37.91 -23.82
CA ALA A 240 -7.01 -38.02 -25.01
C ALA A 240 -7.60 -39.42 -25.24
N GLU A 241 -6.86 -40.46 -24.89
CA GLU A 241 -7.33 -41.84 -24.99
C GLU A 241 -8.34 -42.23 -23.91
N ALA A 242 -8.11 -41.72 -22.67
CA ALA A 242 -9.06 -41.89 -21.57
C ALA A 242 -10.41 -41.23 -21.90
N VAL A 243 -10.39 -40.02 -22.49
CA VAL A 243 -11.62 -39.34 -22.95
C VAL A 243 -12.35 -40.16 -24.04
N LYS A 244 -11.63 -40.77 -24.97
CA LYS A 244 -12.24 -41.63 -26.01
C LYS A 244 -12.90 -42.87 -25.40
N LYS A 245 -12.41 -43.35 -24.28
CA LYS A 245 -13.00 -44.49 -23.54
C LYS A 245 -14.17 -44.10 -22.64
N GLY A 246 -14.54 -42.82 -22.55
CA GLY A 246 -15.69 -42.34 -21.83
C GLY A 246 -15.38 -41.48 -20.60
N ALA A 247 -14.11 -41.33 -20.20
CA ALA A 247 -13.73 -40.50 -19.09
C ALA A 247 -14.06 -39.02 -19.36
N HIS A 248 -14.55 -38.32 -18.32
CA HIS A 248 -14.96 -36.93 -18.43
C HIS A 248 -14.59 -36.17 -17.15
N ALA A 249 -13.53 -35.37 -17.22
CA ALA A 249 -12.97 -34.67 -16.07
C ALA A 249 -14.02 -33.81 -15.33
N GLY A 250 -14.88 -33.11 -16.07
CA GLY A 250 -15.93 -32.25 -15.46
C GLY A 250 -16.95 -33.02 -14.63
N LYS A 251 -17.29 -34.27 -15.02
CA LYS A 251 -18.20 -35.11 -14.25
C LYS A 251 -17.51 -35.69 -13.03
N ILE A 252 -16.29 -36.21 -13.17
CA ILE A 252 -15.47 -36.77 -12.10
C ILE A 252 -15.27 -35.72 -11.01
N ILE A 253 -14.76 -34.55 -11.37
CA ILE A 253 -14.43 -33.51 -10.38
C ILE A 253 -15.65 -32.98 -9.65
N LYS A 254 -16.82 -32.99 -10.30
CA LYS A 254 -18.09 -32.56 -9.68
C LYS A 254 -18.52 -33.51 -8.54
N GLU A 255 -18.37 -34.81 -8.75
CA GLU A 255 -18.70 -35.78 -7.71
C GLU A 255 -17.68 -35.73 -6.56
N VAL A 256 -16.37 -35.64 -6.87
CA VAL A 256 -15.30 -35.49 -5.86
C VAL A 256 -15.50 -34.20 -5.05
N ALA A 257 -15.83 -33.09 -5.68
CA ALA A 257 -16.04 -31.82 -5.00
C ALA A 257 -17.25 -31.82 -4.04
N LYS A 258 -18.29 -32.59 -4.33
CA LYS A 258 -19.45 -32.74 -3.44
C LYS A 258 -19.04 -33.33 -2.08
N ILE A 259 -18.11 -34.27 -2.06
CA ILE A 259 -17.66 -34.95 -0.84
C ILE A 259 -16.96 -33.94 0.09
N VAL A 260 -16.16 -33.02 -0.46
CA VAL A 260 -15.45 -31.99 0.28
C VAL A 260 -16.25 -30.69 0.47
N GLY A 261 -17.56 -30.75 0.30
CA GLY A 261 -18.46 -29.61 0.51
C GLY A 261 -18.23 -28.45 -0.45
N GLY A 262 -17.83 -28.76 -1.66
CA GLY A 262 -17.49 -27.79 -2.69
C GLY A 262 -18.24 -27.97 -4.01
N GLY A 263 -17.71 -27.36 -5.05
CA GLY A 263 -18.29 -27.43 -6.40
C GLY A 263 -17.28 -27.04 -7.46
N GLY A 264 -17.56 -27.45 -8.67
CA GLY A 264 -16.72 -27.16 -9.84
C GLY A 264 -17.23 -27.85 -11.09
N GLY A 265 -16.42 -27.85 -12.11
CA GLY A 265 -16.73 -28.44 -13.39
C GLY A 265 -15.71 -28.03 -14.46
N GLY A 266 -15.97 -28.43 -15.67
CA GLY A 266 -15.08 -28.11 -16.79
C GLY A 266 -15.35 -28.99 -18.00
N ARG A 267 -14.36 -29.06 -18.87
CA ARG A 267 -14.39 -29.82 -20.13
C ARG A 267 -14.10 -31.31 -19.86
N PRO A 268 -14.32 -32.17 -20.89
CA PRO A 268 -13.99 -33.59 -20.76
C PRO A 268 -12.53 -33.89 -20.48
N ASP A 269 -11.60 -33.05 -20.97
CA ASP A 269 -10.16 -33.21 -20.85
C ASP A 269 -9.56 -32.56 -19.60
N SER A 270 -10.23 -31.52 -19.03
CA SER A 270 -9.73 -30.78 -17.88
C SER A 270 -10.85 -30.04 -17.15
N ALA A 271 -10.85 -30.13 -15.82
CA ALA A 271 -11.84 -29.50 -14.96
C ALA A 271 -11.27 -29.17 -13.58
N THR A 272 -11.73 -28.07 -13.01
CA THR A 272 -11.30 -27.61 -11.68
C THR A 272 -12.48 -27.50 -10.72
N ALA A 273 -12.19 -27.68 -9.44
CA ALA A 273 -13.17 -27.48 -8.37
C ALA A 273 -12.50 -26.92 -7.13
N GLY A 274 -13.33 -26.42 -6.21
CA GLY A 274 -12.92 -26.05 -4.86
C GLY A 274 -13.68 -26.86 -3.83
N GLY A 275 -13.11 -26.98 -2.62
CA GLY A 275 -13.75 -27.58 -1.45
C GLY A 275 -13.53 -26.76 -0.20
N LYS A 276 -14.35 -27.02 0.84
CA LYS A 276 -14.34 -26.29 2.11
C LYS A 276 -14.04 -27.18 3.32
N ASP A 277 -14.05 -28.50 3.15
CA ASP A 277 -13.85 -29.47 4.24
C ASP A 277 -12.60 -30.32 3.98
N PRO A 278 -11.42 -29.90 4.47
CA PRO A 278 -10.17 -30.64 4.30
C PRO A 278 -10.18 -32.04 4.98
N SER A 279 -11.01 -32.25 6.02
CA SER A 279 -11.06 -33.51 6.71
C SER A 279 -11.62 -34.65 5.86
N LYS A 280 -12.38 -34.32 4.82
CA LYS A 280 -12.98 -35.28 3.89
C LYS A 280 -12.17 -35.48 2.60
N LEU A 281 -10.99 -34.87 2.51
CA LEU A 281 -10.21 -34.93 1.27
C LEU A 281 -9.73 -36.34 0.97
N GLU A 282 -9.28 -37.08 1.94
CA GLU A 282 -8.85 -38.49 1.77
C GLU A 282 -10.00 -39.34 1.25
N GLU A 283 -11.16 -39.26 1.89
CA GLU A 283 -12.39 -39.96 1.46
C GLU A 283 -12.73 -39.60 -0.01
N ALA A 284 -12.63 -38.34 -0.36
CA ALA A 284 -12.90 -37.87 -1.72
C ALA A 284 -11.90 -38.40 -2.75
N LEU A 285 -10.61 -38.52 -2.40
CA LEU A 285 -9.58 -39.08 -3.27
C LEU A 285 -9.73 -40.61 -3.43
N GLU A 286 -10.08 -41.33 -2.37
CA GLU A 286 -10.38 -42.76 -2.43
C GLU A 286 -11.60 -43.08 -3.30
N ALA A 287 -12.63 -42.22 -3.27
CA ALA A 287 -13.83 -42.35 -4.06
C ALA A 287 -13.58 -42.21 -5.58
N VAL A 288 -12.46 -41.57 -6.00
CA VAL A 288 -12.16 -41.35 -7.41
C VAL A 288 -12.18 -42.62 -8.25
N ASN A 289 -11.63 -43.70 -7.73
CA ASN A 289 -11.58 -44.99 -8.43
C ASN A 289 -13.01 -45.51 -8.75
N ASN A 290 -13.91 -45.42 -7.79
CA ASN A 290 -15.31 -45.88 -7.95
C ASN A 290 -16.07 -44.90 -8.92
N ILE A 291 -15.81 -43.64 -8.83
CA ILE A 291 -16.42 -42.61 -9.71
C ILE A 291 -16.01 -42.82 -11.16
N VAL A 292 -14.73 -43.14 -11.37
CA VAL A 292 -14.20 -43.39 -12.74
C VAL A 292 -14.75 -44.73 -13.29
N ASP A 293 -14.77 -45.78 -12.42
CA ASP A 293 -15.31 -47.12 -12.82
C ASP A 293 -16.78 -47.03 -13.21
N ALA A 294 -17.58 -46.25 -12.51
CA ALA A 294 -18.98 -46.05 -12.86
C ALA A 294 -19.22 -45.25 -14.11
N GLN A 295 -18.20 -44.50 -14.57
CA GLN A 295 -18.31 -43.65 -15.75
C GLN A 295 -17.84 -44.36 -17.03
N LEU A 296 -16.82 -45.22 -16.93
CA LEU A 296 -16.28 -46.07 -18.00
C LEU A 296 -17.14 -47.35 -18.20
#